data_771b44b85b85821368c82df4cd37c52c
#
_entry.id   771b44b85b85821368c82df4cd37c52c
#
_cell.length_a   1.000
_cell.length_b   1.000
_cell.length_c   1.000
_cell.angle_alpha   90.00
_cell.angle_beta   90.00
_cell.angle_gamma   90.00
#
_symmetry.space_group_name_H-M   'P 1'
#
loop_
_entity.id
_entity.type
_entity.pdbx_description
1 polymer ?
#
loop_
_entity_poly.entity_id
_entity_poly.type
_entity_poly.pdbx_seq_one_letter_code
_entity_poly.pdbx_strand_id
1 'polypeptide(L)'
;MVNKNMDETNKGFMKHLGGLDFKKIDDTKYEFSVKVKEMHLNTGKIAHGGFLSTIADTGMGTAAHKVANDRRCVTINLDVKFISASVLDDELKGFVKILKKTKTLVFINCEISNVKGIVVSASGTWKIL
;
A
#
# COMPACT_ATOMS: atom_id res chain seq x y z
N MET A 1 8.89 -20.95 -3.97
CA MET A 1 8.90 -20.41 -2.58
C MET A 1 8.86 -18.90 -2.61
N VAL A 2 7.98 -18.32 -1.83
CA VAL A 2 7.91 -16.86 -1.75
C VAL A 2 9.14 -16.32 -1.04
N ASN A 3 9.81 -15.35 -1.63
CA ASN A 3 10.93 -14.68 -1.00
C ASN A 3 10.43 -13.70 0.06
N LYS A 4 10.34 -14.17 1.31
CA LYS A 4 9.82 -13.37 2.43
C LYS A 4 10.64 -12.11 2.72
N ASN A 5 11.89 -12.04 2.21
CA ASN A 5 12.73 -10.86 2.41
C ASN A 5 12.25 -9.67 1.57
N MET A 6 11.43 -9.92 0.54
CA MET A 6 10.85 -8.87 -0.31
C MET A 6 9.45 -8.45 0.14
N ASP A 7 8.86 -9.14 1.11
CA ASP A 7 7.55 -8.78 1.63
C ASP A 7 7.69 -7.80 2.80
N GLU A 8 7.28 -6.57 2.59
CA GLU A 8 7.37 -5.50 3.57
C GLU A 8 6.10 -5.33 4.40
N THR A 9 5.07 -6.13 4.14
CA THR A 9 3.74 -5.94 4.75
C THR A 9 3.73 -6.22 6.25
N ASN A 10 4.66 -7.02 6.76
CA ASN A 10 4.73 -7.41 8.19
C ASN A 10 6.14 -7.31 8.76
N LYS A 11 6.95 -6.40 8.25
CA LYS A 11 8.33 -6.18 8.71
C LYS A 11 8.60 -4.72 8.94
N GLY A 12 9.64 -4.44 9.72
CA GLY A 12 10.14 -3.09 9.94
C GLY A 12 9.06 -2.13 10.39
N PHE A 13 9.01 -0.99 9.74
CA PHE A 13 8.06 0.08 10.08
C PHE A 13 6.61 -0.39 10.00
N MET A 14 6.26 -1.12 8.95
CA MET A 14 4.88 -1.60 8.79
C MET A 14 4.47 -2.57 9.91
N LYS A 15 5.41 -3.35 10.44
CA LYS A 15 5.15 -4.23 11.57
C LYS A 15 4.75 -3.44 12.82
N HIS A 16 5.38 -2.29 13.08
CA HIS A 16 5.01 -1.42 14.20
C HIS A 16 3.58 -0.90 14.07
N LEU A 17 3.09 -0.78 12.86
CA LEU A 17 1.73 -0.31 12.57
C LEU A 17 0.70 -1.45 12.51
N GLY A 18 1.12 -2.68 12.80
CA GLY A 18 0.23 -3.84 12.85
C GLY A 18 0.21 -4.71 11.62
N GLY A 19 0.95 -4.35 10.58
CA GLY A 19 1.03 -5.13 9.35
C GLY A 19 -0.14 -4.91 8.41
N LEU A 20 -0.04 -5.54 7.25
CA LEU A 20 -1.09 -5.57 6.23
C LEU A 20 -1.38 -7.02 5.85
N ASP A 21 -2.64 -7.32 5.55
CA ASP A 21 -2.99 -8.53 4.81
C ASP A 21 -2.86 -8.21 3.33
N PHE A 22 -2.06 -8.95 2.61
CA PHE A 22 -1.71 -8.68 1.22
C PHE A 22 -1.92 -9.92 0.37
N LYS A 23 -2.54 -9.76 -0.80
CA LYS A 23 -2.72 -10.88 -1.73
C LYS A 23 -2.63 -10.43 -3.18
N LYS A 24 -2.18 -11.36 -4.02
CA LYS A 24 -2.18 -11.21 -5.47
C LYS A 24 -3.56 -11.61 -5.99
N ILE A 25 -4.15 -10.78 -6.85
CA ILE A 25 -5.40 -11.10 -7.55
C ILE A 25 -5.07 -11.71 -8.92
N ASP A 26 -4.21 -11.04 -9.69
CA ASP A 26 -3.69 -11.52 -10.97
C ASP A 26 -2.34 -10.87 -11.23
N ASP A 27 -1.79 -10.99 -12.43
CA ASP A 27 -0.44 -10.51 -12.74
C ASP A 27 -0.29 -9.00 -12.65
N THR A 28 -1.39 -8.24 -12.68
CA THR A 28 -1.35 -6.77 -12.63
C THR A 28 -2.15 -6.18 -11.47
N LYS A 29 -2.83 -7.01 -10.67
CA LYS A 29 -3.71 -6.53 -9.61
C LYS A 29 -3.40 -7.22 -8.29
N TYR A 30 -3.37 -6.41 -7.22
CA TYR A 30 -3.13 -6.85 -5.85
C TYR A 30 -4.11 -6.17 -4.92
N GLU A 31 -4.33 -6.76 -3.76
CA GLU A 31 -5.16 -6.18 -2.72
C GLU A 31 -4.44 -6.22 -1.39
N PHE A 32 -4.73 -5.25 -0.55
CA PHE A 32 -4.34 -5.35 0.86
C PHE A 32 -5.48 -4.84 1.73
N SER A 33 -5.44 -5.21 3.00
CA SER A 33 -6.43 -4.73 3.97
C SER A 33 -5.78 -4.50 5.32
N VAL A 34 -6.38 -3.59 6.07
CA VAL A 34 -5.97 -3.28 7.43
C VAL A 34 -7.13 -2.63 8.16
N LYS A 35 -7.28 -2.95 9.44
CA LYS A 35 -8.27 -2.30 10.30
C LYS A 35 -7.63 -1.09 10.98
N VAL A 36 -8.34 0.03 10.98
CA VAL A 36 -7.86 1.26 11.64
C VAL A 36 -7.93 1.06 13.15
N LYS A 37 -6.78 1.17 13.81
CA LYS A 37 -6.63 1.03 15.26
C LYS A 37 -6.29 2.39 15.87
N GLU A 38 -6.38 2.47 17.20
CA GLU A 38 -6.12 3.72 17.91
C GLU A 38 -4.75 4.32 17.58
N MET A 39 -3.72 3.46 17.46
CA MET A 39 -2.36 3.92 17.13
C MET A 39 -2.24 4.54 15.74
N HIS A 40 -3.25 4.39 14.89
CA HIS A 40 -3.27 4.94 13.53
C HIS A 40 -3.92 6.30 13.44
N LEU A 41 -4.52 6.78 14.54
CA LEU A 41 -5.31 8.00 14.54
C LEU A 41 -4.44 9.24 14.77
N ASN A 42 -4.88 10.36 14.19
CA ASN A 42 -4.31 11.67 14.50
C ASN A 42 -5.04 12.30 15.71
N THR A 43 -4.68 13.52 16.05
CA THR A 43 -5.30 14.23 17.19
C THR A 43 -6.79 14.50 16.96
N GLY A 44 -7.25 14.53 15.71
CA GLY A 44 -8.66 14.68 15.36
C GLY A 44 -9.44 13.38 15.34
N LYS A 45 -8.81 12.27 15.77
CA LYS A 45 -9.42 10.94 15.87
C LYS A 45 -9.87 10.36 14.53
N ILE A 46 -9.17 10.71 13.46
CA ILE A 46 -9.29 10.07 12.17
C ILE A 46 -7.94 9.47 11.77
N ALA A 47 -7.95 8.53 10.84
CA ALA A 47 -6.72 7.89 10.39
C ALA A 47 -5.71 8.95 9.93
N HIS A 48 -4.51 8.88 10.48
CA HIS A 48 -3.43 9.83 10.20
C HIS A 48 -3.02 9.72 8.73
N GLY A 49 -2.82 10.86 8.07
CA GLY A 49 -2.36 10.88 6.68
C GLY A 49 -1.03 10.16 6.47
N GLY A 50 -0.14 10.23 7.46
CA GLY A 50 1.11 9.48 7.45
C GLY A 50 0.89 7.97 7.47
N PHE A 51 -0.09 7.49 8.24
CA PHE A 51 -0.47 6.09 8.24
C PHE A 51 -1.03 5.66 6.88
N LEU A 52 -1.95 6.46 6.34
CA LEU A 52 -2.55 6.17 5.03
C LEU A 52 -1.50 6.17 3.92
N SER A 53 -0.56 7.10 3.96
CA SER A 53 0.56 7.14 3.01
C SER A 53 1.46 5.91 3.15
N THR A 54 1.69 5.45 4.38
CA THR A 54 2.52 4.28 4.65
C THR A 54 1.89 3.00 4.09
N ILE A 55 0.60 2.80 4.30
CA ILE A 55 -0.06 1.59 3.78
C ILE A 55 -0.14 1.61 2.25
N ALA A 56 -0.34 2.79 1.65
CA ALA A 56 -0.29 2.93 0.20
C ALA A 56 1.11 2.56 -0.33
N ASP A 57 2.16 3.16 0.25
CA ASP A 57 3.54 2.90 -0.16
C ASP A 57 3.91 1.43 0.02
N THR A 58 3.56 0.85 1.16
CA THR A 58 3.86 -0.57 1.45
C THR A 58 3.14 -1.52 0.51
N GLY A 59 1.85 -1.29 0.29
CA GLY A 59 1.06 -2.14 -0.61
C GLY A 59 1.53 -2.05 -2.06
N MET A 60 1.75 -0.83 -2.54
CA MET A 60 2.24 -0.60 -3.90
C MET A 60 3.68 -1.12 -4.07
N GLY A 61 4.54 -0.89 -3.08
CA GLY A 61 5.92 -1.37 -3.11
C GLY A 61 6.02 -2.88 -3.10
N THR A 62 5.19 -3.55 -2.32
CA THR A 62 5.13 -5.02 -2.32
C THR A 62 4.68 -5.54 -3.68
N ALA A 63 3.68 -4.90 -4.29
CA ALA A 63 3.25 -5.24 -5.65
C ALA A 63 4.38 -5.03 -6.66
N ALA A 64 5.16 -3.96 -6.52
CA ALA A 64 6.32 -3.72 -7.38
C ALA A 64 7.34 -4.86 -7.29
N HIS A 65 7.67 -5.31 -6.06
CA HIS A 65 8.56 -6.46 -5.86
C HIS A 65 8.02 -7.70 -6.55
N LYS A 66 6.73 -7.99 -6.37
CA LYS A 66 6.11 -9.19 -6.96
C LYS A 66 6.17 -9.18 -8.48
N VAL A 67 5.80 -8.07 -9.10
CA VAL A 67 5.78 -7.99 -10.57
C VAL A 67 7.20 -7.97 -11.14
N ALA A 68 8.19 -7.59 -10.34
CA ALA A 68 9.60 -7.59 -10.71
C ALA A 68 10.30 -8.92 -10.36
N ASN A 69 9.56 -10.00 -10.18
CA ASN A 69 10.07 -11.34 -9.81
C ASN A 69 10.87 -11.31 -8.52
N ASP A 70 10.33 -10.63 -7.51
CA ASP A 70 10.92 -10.48 -6.17
C ASP A 70 12.26 -9.73 -6.17
N ARG A 71 12.57 -8.98 -7.22
CA ARG A 71 13.70 -8.07 -7.18
C ARG A 71 13.38 -6.89 -6.28
N ARG A 72 14.41 -6.40 -5.60
CA ARG A 72 14.26 -5.23 -4.74
C ARG A 72 13.85 -4.00 -5.56
N CYS A 73 12.82 -3.30 -5.08
CA CYS A 73 12.37 -2.06 -5.68
C CYS A 73 12.37 -0.96 -4.62
N VAL A 74 12.62 0.27 -5.05
CA VAL A 74 12.56 1.43 -4.16
C VAL A 74 11.61 2.47 -4.74
N THR A 75 10.86 3.12 -3.86
CA THR A 75 9.95 4.20 -4.23
C THR A 75 10.75 5.41 -4.68
N ILE A 76 10.51 5.91 -5.89
CA ILE A 76 11.11 7.16 -6.33
C ILE A 76 10.10 8.30 -6.41
N ASN A 77 8.81 7.97 -6.42
CA ASN A 77 7.75 8.97 -6.45
C ASN A 77 6.49 8.37 -5.85
N LEU A 78 5.81 9.13 -5.01
CA LEU A 78 4.52 8.74 -4.43
C LEU A 78 3.66 9.98 -4.32
N ASP A 79 2.52 9.97 -5.03
CA ASP A 79 1.51 11.02 -4.99
C ASP A 79 0.29 10.45 -4.26
N VAL A 80 -0.11 11.10 -3.17
CA VAL A 80 -1.22 10.61 -2.34
C VAL A 80 -2.27 11.71 -2.23
N LYS A 81 -3.50 11.38 -2.61
CA LYS A 81 -4.66 12.25 -2.43
C LYS A 81 -5.53 11.68 -1.32
N PHE A 82 -5.79 12.50 -0.31
CA PHE A 82 -6.65 12.15 0.82
C PHE A 82 -8.07 12.62 0.48
N ILE A 83 -8.92 11.68 0.12
CA ILE A 83 -10.26 11.97 -0.45
C ILE A 83 -11.30 12.12 0.65
N SER A 84 -11.30 11.20 1.63
CA SER A 84 -12.25 11.25 2.74
C SER A 84 -11.61 10.69 4.01
N ALA A 85 -12.25 10.97 5.15
CA ALA A 85 -11.77 10.52 6.44
C ALA A 85 -12.09 9.06 6.69
N SER A 86 -11.24 8.41 7.45
CA SER A 86 -11.45 7.06 7.95
C SER A 86 -11.32 7.10 9.47
N VAL A 87 -12.13 6.32 10.17
CA VAL A 87 -12.23 6.37 11.63
C VAL A 87 -11.85 5.05 12.26
N LEU A 88 -11.75 5.04 13.60
CA LEU A 88 -11.45 3.83 14.36
C LEU A 88 -12.38 2.68 13.94
N ASP A 89 -11.78 1.51 13.81
CA ASP A 89 -12.41 0.24 13.44
C ASP A 89 -12.86 0.14 11.98
N ASP A 90 -12.64 1.18 11.16
CA ASP A 90 -12.85 1.03 9.73
C ASP A 90 -11.96 -0.06 9.16
N GLU A 91 -12.53 -0.89 8.31
CA GLU A 91 -11.78 -1.85 7.50
C GLU A 91 -11.37 -1.15 6.22
N LEU A 92 -10.07 -0.93 6.05
CA LEU A 92 -9.54 -0.32 4.83
C LEU A 92 -9.12 -1.41 3.85
N LYS A 93 -9.54 -1.25 2.60
CA LYS A 93 -9.14 -2.12 1.49
C LYS A 93 -8.39 -1.33 0.46
N GLY A 94 -7.18 -1.77 0.15
CA GLY A 94 -6.38 -1.18 -0.91
C GLY A 94 -6.43 -2.04 -2.16
N PHE A 95 -6.67 -1.40 -3.31
CA PHE A 95 -6.65 -2.04 -4.61
C PHE A 95 -5.48 -1.46 -5.38
N VAL A 96 -4.53 -2.31 -5.71
CA VAL A 96 -3.29 -1.92 -6.38
C VAL A 96 -3.32 -2.43 -7.80
N LYS A 97 -3.04 -1.54 -8.76
CA LYS A 97 -2.97 -1.90 -10.18
C LYS A 97 -1.63 -1.50 -10.75
N ILE A 98 -0.95 -2.47 -11.35
CA ILE A 98 0.26 -2.20 -12.13
C ILE A 98 -0.17 -1.62 -13.47
N LEU A 99 0.25 -0.38 -13.74
CA LEU A 99 -0.05 0.27 -15.02
C LEU A 99 0.93 -0.17 -16.09
N LYS A 100 2.21 -0.22 -15.74
CA LYS A 100 3.27 -0.61 -16.66
C LYS A 100 4.51 -1.01 -15.87
N LYS A 101 5.13 -2.09 -16.30
CA LYS A 101 6.46 -2.48 -15.86
C LYS A 101 7.40 -2.36 -17.03
N THR A 102 8.49 -1.63 -16.85
CA THR A 102 9.61 -1.60 -17.79
C THR A 102 10.76 -2.43 -17.23
N LYS A 103 11.90 -2.41 -17.91
CA LYS A 103 13.09 -3.10 -17.44
C LYS A 103 13.57 -2.56 -16.09
N THR A 104 13.37 -1.27 -15.83
CA THR A 104 13.92 -0.61 -14.64
C THR A 104 12.89 0.09 -13.75
N LEU A 105 11.64 0.23 -14.22
CA LEU A 105 10.61 0.99 -13.52
C LEU A 105 9.29 0.23 -13.46
N VAL A 106 8.51 0.50 -12.40
CA VAL A 106 7.14 0.03 -12.27
C VAL A 106 6.24 1.22 -11.97
N PHE A 107 5.21 1.42 -12.78
CA PHE A 107 4.22 2.48 -12.60
C PHE A 107 2.95 1.88 -12.02
N ILE A 108 2.45 2.42 -10.90
CA ILE A 108 1.40 1.78 -10.11
C ILE A 108 0.38 2.79 -9.66
N ASN A 109 -0.91 2.39 -9.66
CA ASN A 109 -1.99 3.13 -9.03
C ASN A 109 -2.56 2.32 -7.86
N CYS A 110 -3.13 3.04 -6.89
CA CYS A 110 -3.76 2.43 -5.73
C CYS A 110 -4.96 3.25 -5.29
N GLU A 111 -6.04 2.57 -4.93
CA GLU A 111 -7.19 3.18 -4.25
C GLU A 111 -7.42 2.45 -2.94
N ILE A 112 -7.58 3.21 -1.86
CA ILE A 112 -7.89 2.67 -0.55
C ILE A 112 -9.29 3.14 -0.18
N SER A 113 -10.17 2.19 0.18
CA SER A 113 -11.57 2.47 0.46
C SER A 113 -11.99 1.92 1.81
N ASN A 114 -13.00 2.53 2.42
CA ASN A 114 -13.78 1.95 3.50
C ASN A 114 -15.19 1.65 2.97
N VAL A 115 -16.13 1.30 3.86
CA VAL A 115 -17.51 0.96 3.44
C VAL A 115 -18.24 2.13 2.77
N LYS A 116 -17.81 3.37 3.01
CA LYS A 116 -18.46 4.57 2.47
C LYS A 116 -17.90 4.99 1.12
N GLY A 117 -16.75 4.47 0.73
CA GLY A 117 -16.12 4.81 -0.54
C GLY A 117 -14.63 5.05 -0.44
N ILE A 118 -14.10 5.79 -1.41
CA ILE A 118 -12.65 6.02 -1.52
C ILE A 118 -12.16 6.96 -0.41
N VAL A 119 -11.13 6.52 0.30
CA VAL A 119 -10.44 7.28 1.33
C VAL A 119 -9.16 7.91 0.76
N VAL A 120 -8.43 7.14 -0.03
CA VAL A 120 -7.15 7.56 -0.63
C VAL A 120 -7.10 7.14 -2.08
N SER A 121 -6.58 8.03 -2.93
CA SER A 121 -6.18 7.70 -4.29
C SER A 121 -4.70 8.02 -4.43
N ALA A 122 -3.90 7.06 -4.85
CA ALA A 122 -2.45 7.22 -4.93
C ALA A 122 -1.91 6.72 -6.25
N SER A 123 -0.80 7.30 -6.66
CA SER A 123 -0.02 6.83 -7.80
C SER A 123 1.46 6.95 -7.46
N GLY A 124 2.27 6.14 -8.09
CA GLY A 124 3.70 6.19 -7.81
C GLY A 124 4.52 5.41 -8.82
N THR A 125 5.83 5.56 -8.65
CA THR A 125 6.84 4.92 -9.49
C THR A 125 7.88 4.26 -8.62
N TRP A 126 8.23 3.03 -8.94
CA TRP A 126 9.24 2.25 -8.23
C TRP A 126 10.38 1.92 -9.17
N LYS A 127 11.59 2.04 -8.67
CA LYS A 127 12.79 1.65 -9.41
C LYS A 127 13.16 0.23 -9.03
N ILE A 128 13.38 -0.61 -10.05
CA ILE A 128 13.88 -1.97 -9.88
C ILE A 128 15.40 -1.91 -9.77
N LEU A 129 15.94 -2.43 -8.69
CA LEU A 129 17.39 -2.43 -8.45
C LEU A 129 18.08 -3.66 -9.03
#